data_fe4bb0ae0dc49ae3173fe07dda696c84
#
_entry.id   fe4bb0ae0dc49ae3173fe07dda696c84
#
_cell.length_a   1.000
_cell.length_b   1.000
_cell.length_c   1.000
_cell.angle_alpha   90.00
_cell.angle_beta   90.00
_cell.angle_gamma   90.00
#
_symmetry.space_group_name_H-M   'P 1'
#
loop_
_entity.id
_entity.type
_entity.pdbx_description
1 polymer ?
#
loop_
_entity_poly.entity_id
_entity_poly.type
_entity_poly.pdbx_seq_one_letter_code
_entity_poly.pdbx_strand_id
1 'polypeptide(L)'
;GFAFFLAWELTEDHPVVDLSLFKGRNFWAGSIATAIAYGLFFANVVLMPLWLQQYMGYTATRSGMVMAQVGLLAIVLSPVVGKNLAKVDPRKFVTFSFLVFALVLWMRAQFSTQTDFDTILIPTVIQGIGMAFFFIPLVSITLSGIEPHRMAAASGVSNFMRITAGAFGTSIATTLWEDRAKWHHVHLVEVVSSGRTVTADALTGMQNLGLTSPQSLALINRWVDEQAFTLSAIEIFYASALMFLALIPFVWITRPRRGG
;
A
#
# COMPACT_ATOMS: atom_id res chain seq x y z
N GLY A 1 -7.27 26.62 9.76
CA GLY A 1 -8.53 25.89 9.49
C GLY A 1 -8.72 24.72 10.44
N PHE A 2 -7.78 23.73 10.47
CA PHE A 2 -7.94 22.50 11.26
C PHE A 2 -8.01 22.74 12.79
N ALA A 3 -7.15 23.61 13.33
CA ALA A 3 -7.17 23.95 14.74
C ALA A 3 -8.48 24.68 15.15
N PHE A 4 -8.99 25.55 14.29
CA PHE A 4 -10.27 26.22 14.51
C PHE A 4 -11.43 25.23 14.44
N PHE A 5 -11.41 24.29 13.48
CA PHE A 5 -12.40 23.21 13.39
C PHE A 5 -12.40 22.36 14.66
N LEU A 6 -11.23 21.93 15.15
CA LEU A 6 -11.14 21.15 16.38
C LEU A 6 -11.64 21.93 17.60
N ALA A 7 -11.29 23.22 17.71
CA ALA A 7 -11.77 24.06 18.82
C ALA A 7 -13.29 24.22 18.79
N TRP A 8 -13.86 24.45 17.60
CA TRP A 8 -15.30 24.54 17.40
C TRP A 8 -15.99 23.22 17.78
N GLU A 9 -15.50 22.10 17.27
CA GLU A 9 -16.06 20.76 17.47
C GLU A 9 -16.04 20.32 18.94
N LEU A 10 -15.04 20.79 19.71
CA LEU A 10 -14.91 20.51 21.15
C LEU A 10 -15.81 21.40 22.04
N THR A 11 -16.30 22.53 21.51
CA THR A 11 -17.09 23.51 22.28
C THR A 11 -18.58 23.55 21.87
N GLU A 12 -18.93 22.91 20.75
CA GLU A 12 -20.30 22.89 20.24
C GLU A 12 -21.16 21.81 20.93
N ASP A 13 -22.39 22.16 21.32
CA ASP A 13 -23.33 21.22 21.95
C ASP A 13 -23.84 20.12 21.00
N HIS A 14 -23.84 20.39 19.70
CA HIS A 14 -24.22 19.46 18.63
C HIS A 14 -23.10 19.32 17.59
N PRO A 15 -21.98 18.68 17.95
CA PRO A 15 -20.82 18.57 17.07
C PRO A 15 -21.14 17.75 15.81
N VAL A 16 -20.61 18.16 14.67
CA VAL A 16 -20.71 17.43 13.38
C VAL A 16 -19.94 16.11 13.48
N VAL A 17 -18.82 16.13 14.19
CA VAL A 17 -17.98 14.94 14.44
C VAL A 17 -18.06 14.57 15.93
N ASP A 18 -18.78 13.54 16.26
CA ASP A 18 -18.88 13.07 17.64
C ASP A 18 -17.54 12.45 18.12
N LEU A 19 -16.65 13.31 18.63
CA LEU A 19 -15.34 12.89 19.17
C LEU A 19 -15.47 11.96 20.38
N SER A 20 -16.64 11.90 21.05
CA SER A 20 -16.86 10.99 22.16
C SER A 20 -16.83 9.51 21.73
N LEU A 21 -17.00 9.22 20.44
CA LEU A 21 -16.84 7.89 19.86
C LEU A 21 -15.46 7.29 20.12
N PHE A 22 -14.42 8.14 20.17
CA PHE A 22 -13.05 7.71 20.43
C PHE A 22 -12.81 7.27 21.89
N LYS A 23 -13.74 7.52 22.82
CA LYS A 23 -13.72 6.91 24.15
C LYS A 23 -13.96 5.40 24.09
N GLY A 24 -14.65 4.93 23.06
CA GLY A 24 -14.87 3.49 22.81
C GLY A 24 -13.59 2.79 22.34
N ARG A 25 -13.14 1.78 23.11
CA ARG A 25 -11.89 1.04 22.81
C ARG A 25 -11.85 0.45 21.40
N ASN A 26 -12.94 -0.11 20.91
CA ASN A 26 -13.01 -0.71 19.58
C ASN A 26 -12.98 0.38 18.50
N PHE A 27 -13.63 1.51 18.74
CA PHE A 27 -13.70 2.58 17.77
C PHE A 27 -12.33 3.24 17.56
N TRP A 28 -11.64 3.68 18.63
CA TRP A 28 -10.33 4.33 18.46
C TRP A 28 -9.28 3.36 17.91
N ALA A 29 -9.17 2.14 18.47
CA ALA A 29 -8.18 1.18 18.02
C ALA A 29 -8.50 0.66 16.60
N GLY A 30 -9.77 0.40 16.30
CA GLY A 30 -10.23 0.01 14.98
C GLY A 30 -10.03 1.11 13.94
N SER A 31 -10.34 2.37 14.27
CA SER A 31 -10.17 3.51 13.37
C SER A 31 -8.69 3.77 13.04
N ILE A 32 -7.79 3.71 14.02
CA ILE A 32 -6.35 3.85 13.79
C ILE A 32 -5.83 2.69 12.95
N ALA A 33 -6.18 1.45 13.30
CA ALA A 33 -5.78 0.28 12.51
C ALA A 33 -6.28 0.39 11.06
N THR A 34 -7.54 0.80 10.88
CA THR A 34 -8.15 1.04 9.57
C THR A 34 -7.40 2.13 8.81
N ALA A 35 -7.15 3.27 9.43
CA ALA A 35 -6.46 4.39 8.79
C ALA A 35 -5.08 3.98 8.29
N ILE A 36 -4.25 3.37 9.14
CA ILE A 36 -2.91 2.93 8.74
C ILE A 36 -2.98 1.86 7.66
N ALA A 37 -3.82 0.83 7.83
CA ALA A 37 -3.95 -0.26 6.87
C ALA A 37 -4.44 0.21 5.49
N TYR A 38 -5.39 1.18 5.45
CA TYR A 38 -5.83 1.80 4.20
C TYR A 38 -4.76 2.69 3.57
N GLY A 39 -4.04 3.46 4.39
CA GLY A 39 -2.89 4.23 3.90
C GLY A 39 -1.87 3.34 3.20
N LEU A 40 -1.47 2.24 3.84
CA LEU A 40 -0.56 1.25 3.26
C LEU A 40 -1.12 0.59 2.00
N PHE A 41 -2.41 0.21 2.03
CA PHE A 41 -3.07 -0.42 0.89
C PHE A 41 -3.07 0.50 -0.33
N PHE A 42 -3.55 1.74 -0.18
CA PHE A 42 -3.63 2.69 -1.30
C PHE A 42 -2.25 3.15 -1.77
N ALA A 43 -1.28 3.30 -0.89
CA ALA A 43 0.12 3.53 -1.25
C ALA A 43 0.64 2.48 -2.25
N ASN A 44 0.43 1.21 -1.94
CA ASN A 44 0.89 0.11 -2.79
C ASN A 44 0.05 -0.08 -4.06
N VAL A 45 -1.25 0.22 -4.00
CA VAL A 45 -2.14 0.19 -5.18
C VAL A 45 -1.74 1.24 -6.21
N VAL A 46 -1.23 2.40 -5.79
CA VAL A 46 -0.76 3.45 -6.70
C VAL A 46 0.67 3.20 -7.16
N LEU A 47 1.56 2.78 -6.25
CA LEU A 47 2.98 2.59 -6.56
C LEU A 47 3.21 1.49 -7.61
N MET A 48 2.48 0.38 -7.52
CA MET A 48 2.67 -0.76 -8.41
C MET A 48 2.45 -0.43 -9.89
N PRO A 49 1.30 0.16 -10.32
CA PRO A 49 1.11 0.52 -11.73
C PRO A 49 2.02 1.64 -12.20
N LEU A 50 2.44 2.57 -11.34
CA LEU A 50 3.41 3.60 -11.68
C LEU A 50 4.76 2.97 -12.01
N TRP A 51 5.27 2.07 -11.17
CA TRP A 51 6.52 1.36 -11.40
C TRP A 51 6.47 0.53 -12.70
N LEU A 52 5.40 -0.23 -12.93
CA LEU A 52 5.22 -1.02 -14.15
C LEU A 52 5.25 -0.17 -15.42
N GLN A 53 4.57 0.99 -15.41
CA GLN A 53 4.43 1.83 -16.61
C GLN A 53 5.67 2.69 -16.88
N GLN A 54 6.30 3.23 -15.84
CA GLN A 54 7.41 4.17 -16.02
C GLN A 54 8.76 3.48 -16.19
N TYR A 55 8.94 2.33 -15.51
CA TYR A 55 10.27 1.70 -15.44
C TYR A 55 10.33 0.28 -15.98
N MET A 56 9.22 -0.45 -16.04
CA MET A 56 9.17 -1.81 -16.58
C MET A 56 8.66 -1.87 -18.03
N GLY A 57 8.39 -0.72 -18.66
CA GLY A 57 7.96 -0.63 -20.05
C GLY A 57 6.55 -1.18 -20.32
N TYR A 58 5.71 -1.33 -19.29
CA TYR A 58 4.33 -1.78 -19.47
C TYR A 58 3.46 -0.66 -20.01
N THR A 59 2.58 -0.97 -20.97
CA THR A 59 1.50 -0.08 -21.35
C THR A 59 0.47 0.06 -20.23
N ALA A 60 -0.30 1.15 -20.19
CA ALA A 60 -1.38 1.33 -19.22
C ALA A 60 -2.38 0.17 -19.26
N THR A 61 -2.71 -0.35 -20.45
CA THR A 61 -3.59 -1.51 -20.62
C THR A 61 -3.00 -2.77 -19.97
N ARG A 62 -1.72 -3.05 -20.22
CA ARG A 62 -1.06 -4.25 -19.66
C ARG A 62 -0.92 -4.16 -18.14
N SER A 63 -0.58 -2.99 -17.62
CA SER A 63 -0.56 -2.72 -16.18
C SER A 63 -1.96 -2.89 -15.55
N GLY A 64 -3.00 -2.38 -16.21
CA GLY A 64 -4.39 -2.53 -15.78
C GLY A 64 -4.85 -4.00 -15.75
N MET A 65 -4.44 -4.81 -16.75
CA MET A 65 -4.72 -6.26 -16.77
C MET A 65 -4.10 -6.98 -15.57
N VAL A 66 -2.87 -6.65 -15.19
CA VAL A 66 -2.24 -7.16 -13.96
C VAL A 66 -3.07 -6.79 -12.74
N MET A 67 -3.42 -5.52 -12.60
CA MET A 67 -4.15 -5.03 -11.41
C MET A 67 -5.59 -5.56 -11.31
N ALA A 68 -6.24 -5.84 -12.43
CA ALA A 68 -7.61 -6.36 -12.46
C ALA A 68 -7.77 -7.72 -11.73
N GLN A 69 -6.71 -8.53 -11.68
CA GLN A 69 -6.72 -9.84 -11.01
C GLN A 69 -7.01 -9.73 -9.52
N VAL A 70 -6.59 -8.64 -8.87
CA VAL A 70 -6.90 -8.37 -7.46
C VAL A 70 -8.41 -8.31 -7.24
N GLY A 71 -9.12 -7.59 -8.11
CA GLY A 71 -10.57 -7.42 -8.01
C GLY A 71 -11.35 -8.70 -8.26
N LEU A 72 -10.95 -9.50 -9.24
CA LEU A 72 -11.64 -10.73 -9.62
C LEU A 72 -11.72 -11.70 -8.44
N LEU A 73 -10.60 -11.97 -7.79
CA LEU A 73 -10.56 -12.92 -6.69
C LEU A 73 -11.26 -12.37 -5.43
N ALA A 74 -11.14 -11.08 -5.20
CA ALA A 74 -11.84 -10.41 -4.12
C ALA A 74 -13.37 -10.51 -4.27
N ILE A 75 -13.91 -10.31 -5.47
CA ILE A 75 -15.36 -10.44 -5.76
C ILE A 75 -15.86 -11.85 -5.46
N VAL A 76 -15.11 -12.88 -5.91
CA VAL A 76 -15.50 -14.29 -5.71
C VAL A 76 -15.50 -14.68 -4.23
N LEU A 77 -14.51 -14.19 -3.45
CA LEU A 77 -14.34 -14.57 -2.05
C LEU A 77 -15.15 -13.73 -1.07
N SER A 78 -15.51 -12.48 -1.41
CA SER A 78 -16.24 -11.59 -0.50
C SER A 78 -17.58 -12.14 0.02
N PRO A 79 -18.42 -12.86 -0.76
CA PRO A 79 -19.63 -13.46 -0.23
C PRO A 79 -19.36 -14.54 0.82
N VAL A 80 -18.25 -15.29 0.68
CA VAL A 80 -17.84 -16.33 1.65
C VAL A 80 -17.47 -15.67 2.96
N VAL A 81 -16.71 -14.56 2.92
CA VAL A 81 -16.34 -13.78 4.11
C VAL A 81 -17.57 -13.20 4.77
N GLY A 82 -18.48 -12.58 4.01
CA GLY A 82 -19.73 -11.99 4.53
C GLY A 82 -20.60 -13.01 5.28
N LYS A 83 -20.80 -14.20 4.71
CA LYS A 83 -21.59 -15.29 5.34
C LYS A 83 -20.97 -15.81 6.63
N ASN A 84 -19.65 -15.78 6.75
CA ASN A 84 -18.94 -16.32 7.91
C ASN A 84 -18.62 -15.26 8.97
N LEU A 85 -18.80 -13.98 8.67
CA LEU A 85 -18.46 -12.88 9.58
C LEU A 85 -19.25 -12.90 10.88
N ALA A 86 -20.49 -13.42 10.85
CA ALA A 86 -21.32 -13.59 12.06
C ALA A 86 -20.89 -14.77 12.94
N LYS A 87 -20.17 -15.76 12.36
CA LYS A 87 -19.80 -17.02 13.04
C LYS A 87 -18.36 -17.00 13.56
N VAL A 88 -17.50 -16.22 12.93
CA VAL A 88 -16.07 -16.18 13.23
C VAL A 88 -15.70 -14.79 13.73
N ASP A 89 -14.81 -14.71 14.71
CA ASP A 89 -14.28 -13.44 15.20
C ASP A 89 -13.65 -12.62 14.06
N PRO A 90 -14.17 -11.42 13.77
CA PRO A 90 -13.66 -10.58 12.66
C PRO A 90 -12.15 -10.30 12.73
N ARG A 91 -11.56 -10.30 13.94
CA ARG A 91 -10.11 -10.11 14.12
C ARG A 91 -9.27 -11.21 13.47
N LYS A 92 -9.78 -12.45 13.42
CA LYS A 92 -9.10 -13.56 12.73
C LYS A 92 -9.04 -13.29 11.22
N PHE A 93 -10.11 -12.77 10.64
CA PHE A 93 -10.16 -12.40 9.23
C PHE A 93 -9.19 -11.26 8.91
N VAL A 94 -9.17 -10.21 9.74
CA VAL A 94 -8.23 -9.09 9.56
C VAL A 94 -6.79 -9.55 9.73
N THR A 95 -6.49 -10.39 10.72
CA THR A 95 -5.16 -10.98 10.91
C THR A 95 -4.73 -11.78 9.68
N PHE A 96 -5.61 -12.63 9.15
CA PHE A 96 -5.34 -13.38 7.92
C PHE A 96 -5.07 -12.44 6.74
N SER A 97 -5.89 -11.39 6.55
CA SER A 97 -5.67 -10.40 5.50
C SER A 97 -4.31 -9.70 5.63
N PHE A 98 -3.93 -9.28 6.84
CA PHE A 98 -2.64 -8.61 7.07
C PHE A 98 -1.45 -9.55 6.81
N LEU A 99 -1.57 -10.83 7.16
CA LEU A 99 -0.55 -11.83 6.82
C LEU A 99 -0.45 -12.03 5.31
N VAL A 100 -1.57 -12.07 4.60
CA VAL A 100 -1.57 -12.17 3.13
C VAL A 100 -0.95 -10.92 2.50
N PHE A 101 -1.30 -9.72 2.96
CA PHE A 101 -0.68 -8.49 2.45
C PHE A 101 0.81 -8.44 2.75
N ALA A 102 1.23 -8.82 3.95
CA ALA A 102 2.65 -8.88 4.30
C ALA A 102 3.41 -9.87 3.39
N LEU A 103 2.83 -11.05 3.13
CA LEU A 103 3.40 -12.04 2.21
C LEU A 103 3.52 -11.48 0.78
N VAL A 104 2.45 -10.89 0.25
CA VAL A 104 2.42 -10.29 -1.08
C VAL A 104 3.48 -9.21 -1.24
N LEU A 105 3.58 -8.33 -0.25
CA LEU A 105 4.54 -7.22 -0.27
C LEU A 105 5.98 -7.73 -0.10
N TRP A 106 6.18 -8.78 0.71
CA TRP A 106 7.47 -9.46 0.79
C TRP A 106 7.87 -10.12 -0.53
N MET A 107 6.92 -10.76 -1.25
CA MET A 107 7.17 -11.29 -2.60
C MET A 107 7.54 -10.16 -3.58
N ARG A 108 6.83 -9.02 -3.54
CA ARG A 108 7.16 -7.84 -4.37
C ARG A 108 8.51 -7.22 -4.01
N ALA A 109 8.94 -7.33 -2.78
CA ALA A 109 10.27 -6.89 -2.36
C ALA A 109 11.42 -7.73 -2.94
N GLN A 110 11.11 -8.84 -3.64
CA GLN A 110 12.08 -9.64 -4.39
C GLN A 110 12.12 -9.30 -5.90
N PHE A 111 11.35 -8.31 -6.34
CA PHE A 111 11.34 -7.90 -7.74
C PHE A 111 12.65 -7.26 -8.17
N SER A 112 12.90 -7.30 -9.46
CA SER A 112 14.03 -6.66 -10.12
C SER A 112 13.56 -6.02 -11.43
N THR A 113 14.43 -5.27 -12.08
CA THR A 113 14.17 -4.72 -13.43
C THR A 113 14.00 -5.79 -14.52
N GLN A 114 14.34 -7.05 -14.20
CA GLN A 114 14.20 -8.21 -15.11
C GLN A 114 13.03 -9.12 -14.74
N THR A 115 12.19 -8.71 -13.77
CA THR A 115 11.05 -9.54 -13.33
C THR A 115 10.05 -9.71 -14.46
N ASP A 116 9.72 -10.95 -14.78
CA ASP A 116 8.77 -11.31 -15.82
C ASP A 116 7.30 -11.11 -15.39
N PHE A 117 6.41 -11.19 -16.36
CA PHE A 117 4.98 -10.97 -16.16
C PHE A 117 4.36 -11.96 -15.17
N ASP A 118 4.72 -13.24 -15.25
CA ASP A 118 4.13 -14.28 -14.42
C ASP A 118 4.55 -14.12 -12.95
N THR A 119 5.79 -13.74 -12.72
CA THR A 119 6.29 -13.45 -11.37
C THR A 119 5.58 -12.24 -10.74
N ILE A 120 5.20 -11.24 -11.54
CA ILE A 120 4.41 -10.08 -11.08
C ILE A 120 2.94 -10.49 -10.82
N LEU A 121 2.40 -11.39 -11.63
CA LEU A 121 1.00 -11.80 -11.57
C LEU A 121 0.67 -12.60 -10.30
N ILE A 122 1.55 -13.51 -9.89
CA ILE A 122 1.32 -14.40 -8.74
C ILE A 122 1.00 -13.62 -7.45
N PRO A 123 1.83 -12.68 -6.96
CA PRO A 123 1.51 -11.91 -5.76
C PRO A 123 0.28 -11.03 -5.95
N THR A 124 0.00 -10.58 -7.17
CA THR A 124 -1.18 -9.76 -7.46
C THR A 124 -2.49 -10.56 -7.34
N VAL A 125 -2.50 -11.80 -7.79
CA VAL A 125 -3.64 -12.72 -7.58
C VAL A 125 -3.82 -13.04 -6.10
N ILE A 126 -2.74 -13.35 -5.38
CA ILE A 126 -2.78 -13.63 -3.93
C ILE A 126 -3.29 -12.40 -3.17
N GLN A 127 -2.97 -11.18 -3.60
CA GLN A 127 -3.48 -9.94 -3.00
C GLN A 127 -5.01 -9.87 -3.00
N GLY A 128 -5.67 -10.42 -4.03
CA GLY A 128 -7.13 -10.50 -4.10
C GLY A 128 -7.75 -11.31 -2.95
N ILE A 129 -7.06 -12.35 -2.47
CA ILE A 129 -7.47 -13.07 -1.26
C ILE A 129 -7.42 -12.13 -0.06
N GLY A 130 -6.28 -11.47 0.17
CA GLY A 130 -6.13 -10.50 1.25
C GLY A 130 -7.21 -9.43 1.22
N MET A 131 -7.53 -8.89 0.03
CA MET A 131 -8.53 -7.85 -0.15
C MET A 131 -9.95 -8.30 0.25
N ALA A 132 -10.34 -9.54 -0.06
CA ALA A 132 -11.64 -10.09 0.34
C ALA A 132 -11.82 -10.12 1.87
N PHE A 133 -10.76 -10.41 2.61
CA PHE A 133 -10.74 -10.50 4.07
C PHE A 133 -10.41 -9.15 4.77
N PHE A 134 -10.21 -8.08 4.00
CA PHE A 134 -9.75 -6.79 4.51
C PHE A 134 -10.88 -5.84 4.89
N PHE A 135 -11.69 -5.44 3.89
CA PHE A 135 -12.60 -4.30 4.03
C PHE A 135 -13.72 -4.55 5.03
N ILE A 136 -14.51 -5.60 4.84
CA ILE A 136 -15.71 -5.87 5.62
C ILE A 136 -15.38 -6.19 7.08
N PRO A 137 -14.43 -7.10 7.40
CA PRO A 137 -14.10 -7.41 8.78
C PRO A 137 -13.51 -6.22 9.54
N LEU A 138 -12.68 -5.39 8.89
CA LEU A 138 -12.05 -4.24 9.53
C LEU A 138 -13.08 -3.17 9.93
N VAL A 139 -14.03 -2.87 9.05
CA VAL A 139 -15.16 -1.97 9.36
C VAL A 139 -16.03 -2.56 10.47
N SER A 140 -16.29 -3.87 10.45
CA SER A 140 -17.07 -4.55 11.48
C SER A 140 -16.44 -4.44 12.87
N ILE A 141 -15.11 -4.55 12.97
CA ILE A 141 -14.39 -4.35 14.25
C ILE A 141 -14.52 -2.90 14.72
N THR A 142 -14.30 -1.95 13.83
CA THR A 142 -14.29 -0.52 14.15
C THR A 142 -15.64 -0.05 14.69
N LEU A 143 -16.74 -0.52 14.08
CA LEU A 143 -18.10 -0.14 14.45
C LEU A 143 -18.71 -1.05 15.54
N SER A 144 -17.95 -2.04 16.00
CA SER A 144 -18.45 -2.97 17.04
C SER A 144 -18.65 -2.27 18.36
N GLY A 145 -19.88 -2.41 18.93
CA GLY A 145 -20.23 -1.82 20.22
C GLY A 145 -20.70 -0.36 20.15
N ILE A 146 -20.87 0.19 18.94
CA ILE A 146 -21.50 1.50 18.75
C ILE A 146 -23.03 1.34 18.87
N GLU A 147 -23.65 2.26 19.59
CA GLU A 147 -25.10 2.31 19.75
C GLU A 147 -25.80 2.63 18.42
N PRO A 148 -27.00 2.04 18.16
CA PRO A 148 -27.67 2.20 16.86
C PRO A 148 -27.89 3.67 16.44
N HIS A 149 -28.24 4.55 17.39
CA HIS A 149 -28.49 5.97 17.09
C HIS A 149 -27.21 6.75 16.71
N ARG A 150 -26.02 6.26 17.09
CA ARG A 150 -24.71 6.85 16.78
C ARG A 150 -24.02 6.19 15.58
N MET A 151 -24.59 5.14 15.03
CA MET A 151 -23.98 4.34 13.96
C MET A 151 -23.68 5.16 12.71
N ALA A 152 -24.58 6.07 12.33
CA ALA A 152 -24.38 6.94 11.16
C ALA A 152 -23.18 7.87 11.35
N ALA A 153 -23.07 8.53 12.51
CA ALA A 153 -21.96 9.40 12.83
C ALA A 153 -20.62 8.61 12.89
N ALA A 154 -20.60 7.45 13.56
CA ALA A 154 -19.43 6.60 13.63
C ALA A 154 -18.94 6.11 12.26
N SER A 155 -19.89 5.72 11.38
CA SER A 155 -19.57 5.32 10.00
C SER A 155 -19.00 6.47 9.19
N GLY A 156 -19.56 7.68 9.34
CA GLY A 156 -19.08 8.90 8.68
C GLY A 156 -17.64 9.23 9.08
N VAL A 157 -17.36 9.27 10.38
CA VAL A 157 -16.00 9.52 10.93
C VAL A 157 -15.01 8.46 10.48
N SER A 158 -15.37 7.18 10.60
CA SER A 158 -14.50 6.08 10.17
C SER A 158 -14.20 6.14 8.66
N ASN A 159 -15.20 6.47 7.83
CA ASN A 159 -15.04 6.63 6.39
C ASN A 159 -14.14 7.83 6.04
N PHE A 160 -14.32 8.96 6.72
CA PHE A 160 -13.48 10.15 6.55
C PHE A 160 -12.01 9.83 6.88
N MET A 161 -11.75 9.21 8.04
CA MET A 161 -10.40 8.80 8.44
C MET A 161 -9.77 7.87 7.41
N ARG A 162 -10.52 6.91 6.92
CA ARG A 162 -10.09 5.94 5.92
C ARG A 162 -9.66 6.62 4.60
N ILE A 163 -10.51 7.48 4.05
CA ILE A 163 -10.23 8.18 2.78
C ILE A 163 -9.04 9.11 2.95
N THR A 164 -9.02 9.88 4.04
CA THR A 164 -7.93 10.80 4.36
C THR A 164 -6.60 10.06 4.52
N ALA A 165 -6.59 8.96 5.27
CA ALA A 165 -5.40 8.13 5.44
C ALA A 165 -4.93 7.50 4.12
N GLY A 166 -5.85 7.10 3.23
CA GLY A 166 -5.53 6.63 1.88
C GLY A 166 -4.81 7.70 1.06
N ALA A 167 -5.32 8.93 1.07
CA ALA A 167 -4.69 10.06 0.38
C ALA A 167 -3.30 10.38 0.93
N PHE A 168 -3.16 10.47 2.26
CA PHE A 168 -1.86 10.67 2.90
C PHE A 168 -0.89 9.52 2.61
N GLY A 169 -1.35 8.27 2.72
CA GLY A 169 -0.54 7.09 2.44
C GLY A 169 0.00 7.09 1.02
N THR A 170 -0.83 7.43 0.03
CA THR A 170 -0.42 7.57 -1.37
C THR A 170 0.63 8.68 -1.53
N SER A 171 0.37 9.87 -0.99
CA SER A 171 1.30 11.01 -1.08
C SER A 171 2.65 10.73 -0.42
N ILE A 172 2.64 10.15 0.79
CA ILE A 172 3.86 9.76 1.49
C ILE A 172 4.65 8.73 0.69
N ALA A 173 3.98 7.69 0.17
CA ALA A 173 4.65 6.64 -0.56
C ALA A 173 5.27 7.13 -1.88
N THR A 174 4.57 7.99 -2.65
CA THR A 174 5.12 8.55 -3.89
C THR A 174 6.29 9.48 -3.61
N THR A 175 6.20 10.34 -2.59
CA THR A 175 7.31 11.22 -2.19
C THR A 175 8.52 10.40 -1.72
N LEU A 176 8.31 9.41 -0.85
CA LEU A 176 9.39 8.53 -0.41
C LEU A 176 10.02 7.75 -1.58
N TRP A 177 9.19 7.30 -2.53
CA TRP A 177 9.66 6.59 -3.72
C TRP A 177 10.61 7.44 -4.54
N GLU A 178 10.23 8.69 -4.82
CA GLU A 178 11.07 9.64 -5.57
C GLU A 178 12.35 10.00 -4.80
N ASP A 179 12.25 10.30 -3.51
CA ASP A 179 13.40 10.73 -2.72
C ASP A 179 14.40 9.58 -2.50
N ARG A 180 13.90 8.36 -2.23
CA ARG A 180 14.75 7.18 -2.13
C ARG A 180 15.38 6.83 -3.48
N ALA A 181 14.64 6.99 -4.60
CA ALA A 181 15.19 6.79 -5.92
C ALA A 181 16.34 7.76 -6.23
N LYS A 182 16.21 9.04 -5.88
CA LYS A 182 17.31 10.03 -6.00
C LYS A 182 18.55 9.58 -5.22
N TRP A 183 18.34 9.10 -3.99
CA TRP A 183 19.44 8.59 -3.15
C TRP A 183 20.13 7.37 -3.79
N HIS A 184 19.35 6.38 -4.27
CA HIS A 184 19.90 5.22 -4.97
C HIS A 184 20.60 5.61 -6.27
N HIS A 185 20.03 6.55 -7.02
CA HIS A 185 20.62 7.05 -8.27
C HIS A 185 22.05 7.56 -8.04
N VAL A 186 22.24 8.44 -7.05
CA VAL A 186 23.57 8.99 -6.72
C VAL A 186 24.58 7.87 -6.43
N HIS A 187 24.19 6.89 -5.61
CA HIS A 187 25.09 5.77 -5.26
C HIS A 187 25.37 4.86 -6.46
N LEU A 188 24.38 4.60 -7.31
CA LEU A 188 24.57 3.79 -8.51
C LEU A 188 25.48 4.50 -9.52
N VAL A 189 25.35 5.82 -9.71
CA VAL A 189 26.24 6.61 -10.56
C VAL A 189 27.67 6.55 -10.04
N GLU A 190 27.89 6.60 -8.73
CA GLU A 190 29.21 6.46 -8.13
C GLU A 190 29.82 5.08 -8.43
N VAL A 191 29.05 4.01 -8.30
CA VAL A 191 29.49 2.64 -8.64
C VAL A 191 29.81 2.52 -10.13
N VAL A 192 28.97 3.04 -11.04
CA VAL A 192 29.19 3.05 -12.48
C VAL A 192 30.45 3.84 -12.83
N SER A 193 30.68 4.98 -12.17
CA SER A 193 31.87 5.82 -12.38
C SER A 193 33.14 5.19 -11.84
N SER A 194 33.09 4.43 -10.74
CA SER A 194 34.24 3.73 -10.18
C SER A 194 34.61 2.48 -10.98
N GLY A 195 33.64 1.83 -11.63
CA GLY A 195 33.84 0.70 -12.55
C GLY A 195 34.32 1.10 -13.93
N ARG A 196 35.33 1.97 -14.03
CA ARG A 196 35.78 2.63 -15.26
C ARG A 196 35.99 1.71 -16.46
N THR A 197 36.56 0.53 -16.28
CA THR A 197 36.81 -0.42 -17.38
C THR A 197 35.50 -0.99 -17.93
N VAL A 198 34.62 -1.48 -17.08
CA VAL A 198 33.34 -2.07 -17.48
C VAL A 198 32.43 -1.03 -18.14
N THR A 199 32.40 0.18 -17.59
CA THR A 199 31.64 1.30 -18.14
C THR A 199 32.22 1.76 -19.49
N ALA A 200 33.53 1.83 -19.62
CA ALA A 200 34.20 2.17 -20.88
C ALA A 200 33.94 1.12 -21.97
N ASP A 201 34.02 -0.16 -21.61
CA ASP A 201 33.71 -1.28 -22.53
C ASP A 201 32.25 -1.25 -22.99
N ALA A 202 31.32 -0.97 -22.07
CA ALA A 202 29.90 -0.81 -22.39
C ALA A 202 29.65 0.37 -23.33
N LEU A 203 30.29 1.53 -23.07
CA LEU A 203 30.21 2.71 -23.95
C LEU A 203 30.77 2.44 -25.34
N THR A 204 31.93 1.78 -25.38
CA THR A 204 32.57 1.38 -26.68
C THR A 204 31.68 0.41 -27.43
N GLY A 205 31.08 -0.57 -26.73
CA GLY A 205 30.16 -1.51 -27.36
C GLY A 205 28.92 -0.82 -27.96
N MET A 206 28.33 0.15 -27.24
CA MET A 206 27.19 0.93 -27.74
C MET A 206 27.57 1.79 -28.96
N GLN A 207 28.77 2.40 -28.95
CA GLN A 207 29.27 3.18 -30.07
C GLN A 207 29.50 2.31 -31.31
N ASN A 208 30.02 1.10 -31.15
CA ASN A 208 30.17 0.12 -32.23
C ASN A 208 28.84 -0.32 -32.82
N LEU A 209 27.75 -0.22 -32.05
CA LEU A 209 26.36 -0.43 -32.53
C LEU A 209 25.76 0.82 -33.20
N GLY A 210 26.54 1.90 -33.37
CA GLY A 210 26.12 3.11 -34.03
C GLY A 210 25.52 4.21 -33.18
N LEU A 211 25.54 4.06 -31.83
CA LEU A 211 25.09 5.12 -30.93
C LEU A 211 26.16 6.20 -30.77
N THR A 212 25.75 7.45 -30.74
CA THR A 212 26.65 8.56 -30.37
C THR A 212 26.99 8.53 -28.87
N SER A 213 28.08 9.17 -28.48
CA SER A 213 28.46 9.25 -27.03
C SER A 213 27.35 9.83 -26.15
N PRO A 214 26.64 10.91 -26.52
CA PRO A 214 25.49 11.40 -25.74
C PRO A 214 24.35 10.40 -25.63
N GLN A 215 24.04 9.64 -26.70
CA GLN A 215 23.01 8.61 -26.67
C GLN A 215 23.38 7.43 -25.77
N SER A 216 24.62 7.00 -25.81
CA SER A 216 25.14 5.93 -24.94
C SER A 216 25.08 6.33 -23.47
N LEU A 217 25.47 7.55 -23.13
CA LEU A 217 25.36 8.08 -21.75
C LEU A 217 23.90 8.20 -21.31
N ALA A 218 23.02 8.68 -22.18
CA ALA A 218 21.59 8.77 -21.86
C ALA A 218 20.97 7.39 -21.60
N LEU A 219 21.39 6.36 -22.33
CA LEU A 219 20.94 4.98 -22.13
C LEU A 219 21.42 4.41 -20.79
N ILE A 220 22.69 4.63 -20.43
CA ILE A 220 23.22 4.23 -19.13
C ILE A 220 22.46 4.94 -17.99
N ASN A 221 22.26 6.25 -18.11
CA ASN A 221 21.50 7.01 -17.12
C ASN A 221 20.07 6.46 -16.94
N ARG A 222 19.41 6.12 -18.03
CA ARG A 222 18.09 5.49 -17.98
C ARG A 222 18.12 4.15 -17.23
N TRP A 223 19.10 3.30 -17.47
CA TRP A 223 19.24 2.04 -16.72
C TRP A 223 19.51 2.26 -15.24
N VAL A 224 20.30 3.28 -14.89
CA VAL A 224 20.53 3.68 -13.51
C VAL A 224 19.22 4.15 -12.87
N ASP A 225 18.41 4.96 -13.57
CA ASP A 225 17.10 5.40 -13.08
C ASP A 225 16.14 4.21 -12.89
N GLU A 226 16.04 3.31 -13.87
CA GLU A 226 15.21 2.10 -13.77
C GLU A 226 15.58 1.25 -12.55
N GLN A 227 16.87 1.09 -12.29
CA GLN A 227 17.35 0.36 -11.11
C GLN A 227 17.09 1.12 -9.82
N ALA A 228 17.34 2.44 -9.77
CA ALA A 228 17.15 3.27 -8.60
C ALA A 228 15.68 3.30 -8.14
N PHE A 229 14.74 3.49 -9.09
CA PHE A 229 13.32 3.47 -8.80
C PHE A 229 12.79 2.08 -8.43
N THR A 230 13.39 1.03 -8.98
CA THR A 230 13.06 -0.35 -8.58
C THR A 230 13.50 -0.63 -7.14
N LEU A 231 14.74 -0.26 -6.77
CA LEU A 231 15.23 -0.42 -5.40
C LEU A 231 14.39 0.37 -4.39
N SER A 232 14.02 1.59 -4.74
CA SER A 232 13.13 2.40 -3.91
C SER A 232 11.75 1.76 -3.72
N ALA A 233 11.16 1.18 -4.77
CA ALA A 233 9.89 0.47 -4.68
C ALA A 233 10.00 -0.77 -3.77
N ILE A 234 11.08 -1.54 -3.89
CA ILE A 234 11.39 -2.70 -3.04
C ILE A 234 11.43 -2.31 -1.56
N GLU A 235 12.11 -1.22 -1.22
CA GLU A 235 12.19 -0.73 0.16
C GLU A 235 10.80 -0.38 0.72
N ILE A 236 9.95 0.27 -0.07
CA ILE A 236 8.58 0.62 0.33
C ILE A 236 7.72 -0.63 0.50
N PHE A 237 7.84 -1.62 -0.40
CA PHE A 237 7.12 -2.88 -0.26
C PHE A 237 7.55 -3.62 1.00
N TYR A 238 8.85 -3.68 1.28
CA TYR A 238 9.37 -4.32 2.47
C TYR A 238 8.92 -3.61 3.76
N ALA A 239 9.04 -2.28 3.82
CA ALA A 239 8.56 -1.48 4.94
C ALA A 239 7.05 -1.65 5.15
N SER A 240 6.26 -1.63 4.09
CA SER A 240 4.81 -1.87 4.15
C SER A 240 4.46 -3.27 4.66
N ALA A 241 5.23 -4.30 4.27
CA ALA A 241 5.06 -5.66 4.78
C ALA A 241 5.26 -5.72 6.30
N LEU A 242 6.33 -5.11 6.81
CA LEU A 242 6.60 -5.03 8.24
C LEU A 242 5.51 -4.26 9.00
N MET A 243 5.00 -3.18 8.42
CA MET A 243 3.92 -2.39 9.02
C MET A 243 2.61 -3.19 9.10
N PHE A 244 2.25 -3.98 8.08
CA PHE A 244 1.08 -4.88 8.17
C PHE A 244 1.25 -5.93 9.28
N LEU A 245 2.44 -6.49 9.46
CA LEU A 245 2.72 -7.40 10.58
C LEU A 245 2.61 -6.69 11.93
N ALA A 246 3.11 -5.46 12.03
CA ALA A 246 3.03 -4.64 13.24
C ALA A 246 1.58 -4.24 13.60
N LEU A 247 0.68 -4.17 12.63
CA LEU A 247 -0.74 -3.90 12.86
C LEU A 247 -1.50 -5.09 13.45
N ILE A 248 -0.99 -6.33 13.32
CA ILE A 248 -1.67 -7.52 13.85
C ILE A 248 -1.91 -7.42 15.38
N PRO A 249 -0.89 -7.23 16.22
CA PRO A 249 -1.12 -7.08 17.65
C PRO A 249 -2.01 -5.88 17.98
N PHE A 250 -1.96 -4.81 17.19
CA PHE A 250 -2.80 -3.64 17.39
C PHE A 250 -4.29 -3.94 17.19
N VAL A 251 -4.65 -4.76 16.20
CA VAL A 251 -6.03 -5.23 15.99
C VAL A 251 -6.51 -6.07 17.19
N TRP A 252 -5.64 -6.82 17.83
CA TRP A 252 -6.00 -7.63 19.01
C TRP A 252 -6.22 -6.81 20.28
N ILE A 253 -5.88 -5.52 20.30
CA ILE A 253 -6.28 -4.58 21.34
C ILE A 253 -7.80 -4.41 21.39
N THR A 254 -8.51 -4.51 20.28
CA THR A 254 -9.98 -4.44 20.22
C THR A 254 -10.62 -5.60 20.99
N ARG A 255 -11.84 -5.41 21.52
CA ARG A 255 -12.56 -6.48 22.22
C ARG A 255 -13.40 -7.29 21.24
N PRO A 256 -13.51 -8.62 21.40
CA PRO A 256 -14.40 -9.42 20.60
C PRO A 256 -15.85 -9.00 20.87
N ARG A 257 -16.68 -9.05 19.83
CA ARG A 257 -18.12 -8.95 20.00
C ARG A 257 -18.55 -10.19 20.78
N ARG A 258 -19.00 -10.05 22.04
CA ARG A 258 -19.74 -11.11 22.71
C ARG A 258 -21.08 -11.16 21.99
N GLY A 259 -21.32 -12.24 21.23
CA GLY A 259 -22.63 -12.53 20.68
C GLY A 259 -23.61 -12.61 21.85
N GLY A 260 -24.63 -11.75 21.82
CA GLY A 260 -25.84 -11.95 22.57
C GLY A 260 -26.71 -12.95 21.82
#